data_24080f4b040b0d47d5edb065106f06a5
#
_entry.id   24080f4b040b0d47d5edb065106f06a5
#
_cell.length_a   1.000
_cell.length_b   1.000
_cell.length_c   1.000
_cell.angle_alpha   90.00
_cell.angle_beta   90.00
_cell.angle_gamma   90.00
#
_symmetry.space_group_name_H-M   'P 1'
#
loop_
_entity.id
_entity.type
_entity.pdbx_description
1 polymer ?
#
loop_
_entity_poly.entity_id
_entity_poly.type
_entity_poly.pdbx_seq_one_letter_code
_entity_poly.pdbx_strand_id
1 'polypeptide(L)'
;MNGNRYDVVIIGGGVIGSSIARALSKYQCRTVLLEKEEDVCSGTSKANSAIVHAGYDAKTGSLKAKLNVKGNAMMGELSKELDFDFKRNSSLVLCFAEEDRPALQALYERGMA
;
A
#
# COMPACT_ATOMS: atom_id res chain seq x y z
N MET A 1 -3.31 -26.21 -31.75
CA MET A 1 -3.88 -25.60 -30.56
C MET A 1 -3.06 -24.34 -30.23
N ASN A 2 -3.55 -23.14 -30.56
CA ASN A 2 -2.90 -21.91 -30.19
C ASN A 2 -3.16 -21.70 -28.69
N GLY A 3 -2.32 -22.31 -27.86
CA GLY A 3 -2.39 -22.10 -26.43
C GLY A 3 -2.14 -20.61 -26.11
N ASN A 4 -3.01 -20.01 -25.30
CA ASN A 4 -2.80 -18.65 -24.81
C ASN A 4 -1.46 -18.61 -24.04
N ARG A 5 -0.44 -18.03 -24.65
CA ARG A 5 0.85 -17.78 -23.99
C ARG A 5 0.81 -16.41 -23.37
N TYR A 6 1.11 -16.34 -22.10
CA TYR A 6 1.27 -15.11 -21.34
C TYR A 6 2.73 -14.95 -20.93
N ASP A 7 3.21 -13.72 -20.91
CA ASP A 7 4.56 -13.39 -20.47
C ASP A 7 4.61 -13.26 -18.93
N VAL A 8 3.51 -12.82 -18.33
CA VAL A 8 3.36 -12.68 -16.89
C VAL A 8 2.01 -13.19 -16.42
N VAL A 9 2.01 -13.96 -15.35
CA VAL A 9 0.81 -14.41 -14.63
C VAL A 9 0.82 -13.79 -13.24
N ILE A 10 -0.23 -13.04 -12.89
CA ILE A 10 -0.44 -12.46 -11.56
C ILE A 10 -1.48 -13.30 -10.85
N ILE A 11 -1.18 -13.80 -9.67
CA ILE A 11 -2.09 -14.60 -8.86
C ILE A 11 -2.62 -13.74 -7.71
N GLY A 12 -3.92 -13.48 -7.73
CA GLY A 12 -4.65 -12.66 -6.78
C GLY A 12 -4.90 -11.25 -7.27
N GLY A 13 -6.18 -10.85 -7.28
CA GLY A 13 -6.69 -9.54 -7.70
C GLY A 13 -6.86 -8.54 -6.55
N GLY A 14 -6.15 -8.68 -5.44
CA GLY A 14 -6.10 -7.66 -4.38
C GLY A 14 -5.30 -6.43 -4.79
N VAL A 15 -5.17 -5.45 -3.89
CA VAL A 15 -4.47 -4.18 -4.17
C VAL A 15 -3.06 -4.37 -4.74
N ILE A 16 -2.34 -5.39 -4.30
CA ILE A 16 -0.97 -5.67 -4.78
C ILE A 16 -1.01 -6.18 -6.22
N GLY A 17 -1.80 -7.22 -6.50
CA GLY A 17 -1.90 -7.78 -7.85
C GLY A 17 -2.45 -6.78 -8.86
N SER A 18 -3.47 -6.02 -8.50
CA SER A 18 -4.03 -4.95 -9.34
C SER A 18 -3.02 -3.83 -9.61
N SER A 19 -2.23 -3.44 -8.59
CA SER A 19 -1.15 -2.45 -8.76
C SER A 19 -0.03 -2.94 -9.68
N ILE A 20 0.32 -4.23 -9.59
CA ILE A 20 1.30 -4.87 -10.48
C ILE A 20 0.75 -4.91 -11.91
N ALA A 21 -0.50 -5.34 -12.10
CA ALA A 21 -1.15 -5.36 -13.40
C ALA A 21 -1.16 -3.97 -14.05
N ARG A 22 -1.54 -2.93 -13.26
CA ARG A 22 -1.47 -1.54 -13.70
C ARG A 22 -0.05 -1.11 -14.09
N ALA A 23 0.95 -1.46 -13.30
CA ALA A 23 2.34 -1.13 -13.64
C ALA A 23 2.79 -1.81 -14.93
N LEU A 24 2.43 -3.08 -15.13
CA LEU A 24 2.77 -3.86 -16.31
C LEU A 24 2.00 -3.40 -17.56
N SER A 25 0.82 -2.80 -17.42
CA SER A 25 0.05 -2.30 -18.57
C SER A 25 0.77 -1.22 -19.40
N LYS A 26 1.82 -0.63 -18.84
CA LYS A 26 2.69 0.34 -19.52
C LYS A 26 3.71 -0.31 -20.46
N TYR A 27 3.80 -1.63 -20.46
CA TYR A 27 4.76 -2.41 -21.26
C TYR A 27 4.06 -3.30 -22.26
N GLN A 28 4.74 -3.62 -23.36
CA GLN A 28 4.24 -4.57 -24.36
C GLN A 28 4.47 -6.01 -23.89
N CYS A 29 3.73 -6.43 -22.88
CA CYS A 29 3.74 -7.80 -22.38
C CYS A 29 2.30 -8.31 -22.22
N ARG A 30 2.10 -9.59 -22.52
CA ARG A 30 0.80 -10.24 -22.33
C ARG A 30 0.70 -10.68 -20.89
N THR A 31 -0.10 -9.95 -20.11
CA THR A 31 -0.31 -10.21 -18.69
C THR A 31 -1.70 -10.83 -18.50
N VAL A 32 -1.81 -11.82 -17.61
CA VAL A 32 -3.07 -12.35 -17.11
C VAL A 32 -3.08 -12.24 -15.58
N LEU A 33 -4.21 -11.80 -15.03
CA LEU A 33 -4.48 -11.80 -13.60
C LEU A 33 -5.53 -12.86 -13.30
N LEU A 34 -5.22 -13.75 -12.37
CA LEU A 34 -6.09 -14.82 -11.90
C LEU A 34 -6.56 -14.48 -10.49
N GLU A 35 -7.87 -14.41 -10.31
CA GLU A 35 -8.53 -14.24 -9.01
C GLU A 35 -9.41 -15.48 -8.75
N LYS A 36 -9.43 -15.95 -7.51
CA LYS A 36 -10.22 -17.12 -7.10
C LYS A 36 -11.66 -16.76 -6.75
N GLU A 37 -11.90 -15.52 -6.38
CA GLU A 37 -13.22 -15.01 -6.03
C GLU A 37 -13.94 -14.47 -7.27
N GLU A 38 -15.22 -14.17 -7.15
CA GLU A 38 -16.05 -13.66 -8.25
C GLU A 38 -15.64 -12.25 -8.69
N ASP A 39 -14.97 -11.49 -7.81
CA ASP A 39 -14.53 -10.12 -8.09
C ASP A 39 -13.17 -9.83 -7.46
N VAL A 40 -12.50 -8.81 -7.97
CA VAL A 40 -11.24 -8.32 -7.42
C VAL A 40 -11.43 -7.70 -6.02
N CYS A 41 -10.36 -7.63 -5.25
CA CYS A 41 -10.34 -7.02 -3.91
C CYS A 41 -11.29 -7.65 -2.88
N SER A 42 -11.83 -8.84 -3.10
CA SER A 42 -12.80 -9.50 -2.20
C SER A 42 -12.23 -9.93 -0.85
N GLY A 43 -10.92 -9.87 -0.66
CA GLY A 43 -10.24 -10.21 0.61
C GLY A 43 -9.86 -8.98 1.44
N THR A 44 -8.66 -9.01 2.01
CA THR A 44 -8.10 -7.96 2.88
C THR A 44 -8.12 -6.57 2.27
N SER A 45 -8.01 -6.45 0.95
CA SER A 45 -8.04 -5.15 0.25
C SER A 45 -9.40 -4.43 0.37
N LYS A 46 -10.48 -5.16 0.61
CA LYS A 46 -11.80 -4.60 0.90
C LYS A 46 -12.03 -4.40 2.39
N ALA A 47 -11.48 -5.27 3.23
CA ALA A 47 -11.69 -5.31 4.67
C ALA A 47 -10.50 -4.70 5.42
N ASN A 48 -10.32 -3.38 5.33
CA ASN A 48 -9.30 -2.63 6.04
C ASN A 48 -9.80 -1.23 6.42
N SER A 49 -9.01 -0.49 7.18
CA SER A 49 -9.37 0.86 7.66
C SER A 49 -9.12 1.99 6.67
N ALA A 50 -8.62 1.69 5.48
CA ALA A 50 -8.27 2.67 4.44
C ALA A 50 -7.31 3.79 4.92
N ILE A 51 -6.42 3.47 5.86
CA ILE A 51 -5.43 4.41 6.39
C ILE A 51 -4.11 4.22 5.64
N VAL A 52 -3.63 5.29 5.04
CA VAL A 52 -2.29 5.32 4.44
C VAL A 52 -1.28 5.64 5.55
N HIS A 53 -0.43 4.67 5.87
CA HIS A 53 0.56 4.82 6.93
C HIS A 53 1.58 5.92 6.64
N ALA A 54 1.95 6.70 7.66
CA ALA A 54 2.91 7.81 7.53
C ALA A 54 4.38 7.35 7.47
N GLY A 55 4.69 6.16 8.01
CA GLY A 55 6.03 5.58 7.96
C GLY A 55 6.71 5.42 9.32
N TYR A 56 6.33 6.18 10.33
CA TYR A 56 6.99 6.20 11.65
C TYR A 56 6.88 4.88 12.43
N ASP A 57 5.91 4.04 12.12
CA ASP A 57 5.70 2.75 12.82
C ASP A 57 6.74 1.68 12.43
N ALA A 58 7.25 1.73 11.22
CA ALA A 58 8.21 0.75 10.73
C ALA A 58 9.63 1.04 11.23
N LYS A 59 10.41 -0.03 11.53
CA LYS A 59 11.80 0.09 11.95
C LYS A 59 12.61 0.90 10.94
N THR A 60 13.27 1.95 11.39
CA THR A 60 14.13 2.83 10.59
C THR A 60 15.18 2.01 9.80
N GLY A 61 15.39 2.36 8.54
CA GLY A 61 16.31 1.67 7.62
C GLY A 61 15.77 0.38 7.01
N SER A 62 14.63 -0.14 7.47
CA SER A 62 14.00 -1.33 6.87
C SER A 62 13.39 -1.02 5.50
N LEU A 63 13.27 -2.06 4.65
CA LEU A 63 12.57 -1.95 3.38
C LEU A 63 11.10 -1.53 3.59
N LYS A 64 10.47 -2.01 4.66
CA LYS A 64 9.11 -1.63 5.04
C LYS A 64 9.01 -0.12 5.26
N ALA A 65 9.92 0.50 6.02
CA ALA A 65 9.93 1.94 6.27
C ALA A 65 10.10 2.72 4.96
N LYS A 66 11.10 2.36 4.14
CA LYS A 66 11.37 3.02 2.86
C LYS A 66 10.18 2.96 1.89
N LEU A 67 9.57 1.79 1.75
CA LEU A 67 8.43 1.61 0.85
C LEU A 67 7.16 2.26 1.38
N ASN A 68 6.98 2.31 2.69
CA ASN A 68 5.85 2.96 3.33
C ASN A 68 5.86 4.48 3.06
N VAL A 69 6.98 5.16 3.32
CA VAL A 69 7.14 6.58 3.04
C VAL A 69 6.98 6.88 1.55
N LYS A 70 7.62 6.07 0.70
CA LYS A 70 7.50 6.22 -0.76
C LYS A 70 6.05 6.03 -1.23
N GLY A 71 5.36 5.02 -0.74
CA GLY A 71 3.96 4.75 -1.07
C GLY A 71 3.03 5.88 -0.61
N ASN A 72 3.24 6.40 0.62
CA ASN A 72 2.50 7.54 1.12
C ASN A 72 2.65 8.77 0.22
N ALA A 73 3.86 9.08 -0.21
CA ALA A 73 4.12 10.21 -1.10
C ALA A 73 3.39 10.07 -2.46
N MET A 74 3.25 8.84 -2.97
CA MET A 74 2.58 8.58 -4.25
C MET A 74 1.05 8.74 -4.19
N MET A 75 0.42 8.63 -3.02
CA MET A 75 -1.04 8.56 -2.90
C MET A 75 -1.77 9.80 -3.45
N GLY A 76 -1.17 10.98 -3.31
CA GLY A 76 -1.78 12.21 -3.82
C GLY A 76 -1.93 12.26 -5.34
N GLU A 77 -0.97 11.73 -6.07
CA GLU A 77 -1.06 11.63 -7.54
C GLU A 77 -1.93 10.44 -7.97
N LEU A 78 -1.80 9.31 -7.28
CA LEU A 78 -2.62 8.13 -7.55
C LEU A 78 -4.11 8.41 -7.34
N SER A 79 -4.48 9.20 -6.33
CA SER A 79 -5.88 9.54 -6.08
C SER A 79 -6.49 10.35 -7.23
N LYS A 80 -5.72 11.24 -7.83
CA LYS A 80 -6.15 12.01 -9.02
C LYS A 80 -6.23 11.13 -10.27
N GLU A 81 -5.21 10.29 -10.47
CA GLU A 81 -5.12 9.43 -11.65
C GLU A 81 -6.20 8.34 -11.66
N LEU A 82 -6.56 7.81 -10.48
CA LEU A 82 -7.50 6.71 -10.32
C LEU A 82 -8.88 7.14 -9.80
N ASP A 83 -9.09 8.45 -9.64
CA ASP A 83 -10.34 9.08 -9.23
C ASP A 83 -10.92 8.49 -7.93
N PHE A 84 -10.10 8.48 -6.86
CA PHE A 84 -10.55 8.09 -5.53
C PHE A 84 -10.27 9.18 -4.49
N ASP A 85 -11.12 9.26 -3.48
CA ASP A 85 -10.96 10.21 -2.39
C ASP A 85 -9.71 9.92 -1.54
N PHE A 86 -8.86 10.94 -1.39
CA PHE A 86 -7.70 10.91 -0.52
C PHE A 86 -7.52 12.23 0.22
N LYS A 87 -7.46 12.18 1.55
CA LYS A 87 -7.28 13.36 2.40
C LYS A 87 -6.08 13.21 3.31
N ARG A 88 -5.23 14.24 3.37
CA ARG A 88 -4.13 14.33 4.33
C ARG A 88 -4.63 15.03 5.58
N ASN A 89 -5.37 14.30 6.42
CA ASN A 89 -5.98 14.81 7.65
C ASN A 89 -5.16 14.56 8.91
N SER A 90 -3.94 14.02 8.76
CA SER A 90 -3.04 13.65 9.83
C SER A 90 -3.60 12.56 10.76
N SER A 91 -2.80 12.13 11.72
CA SER A 91 -3.20 11.23 12.81
C SER A 91 -2.50 11.66 14.09
N LEU A 92 -3.12 11.36 15.22
CA LEU A 92 -2.57 11.65 16.55
C LEU A 92 -2.19 10.33 17.22
N VAL A 93 -1.03 10.33 17.87
CA VAL A 93 -0.65 9.27 18.80
C VAL A 93 -0.76 9.86 20.21
N LEU A 94 -1.61 9.26 21.03
CA LEU A 94 -1.88 9.73 22.37
C LEU A 94 -1.13 8.88 23.39
N CYS A 95 -0.61 9.54 24.43
CA CYS A 95 -0.01 8.93 25.60
C CYS A 95 -0.91 9.27 26.80
N PHE A 96 -1.42 8.27 27.50
CA PHE A 96 -2.33 8.46 28.63
C PHE A 96 -1.66 8.27 29.98
N ALA A 97 -0.47 7.68 30.04
CA ALA A 97 0.29 7.46 31.26
C ALA A 97 1.73 7.97 31.12
N GLU A 98 2.31 8.47 32.21
CA GLU A 98 3.71 8.95 32.20
C GLU A 98 4.71 7.83 31.86
N GLU A 99 4.40 6.60 32.21
CA GLU A 99 5.20 5.42 31.90
C GLU A 99 5.30 5.13 30.39
N ASP A 100 4.33 5.56 29.59
CA ASP A 100 4.31 5.40 28.13
C ASP A 100 5.05 6.52 27.39
N ARG A 101 5.43 7.59 28.07
CA ARG A 101 6.12 8.74 27.47
C ARG A 101 7.41 8.38 26.72
N PRO A 102 8.26 7.47 27.21
CA PRO A 102 9.46 7.05 26.47
C PRO A 102 9.11 6.38 25.12
N ALA A 103 8.02 5.60 25.07
CA ALA A 103 7.57 4.97 23.84
C ALA A 103 7.07 6.01 22.82
N LEU A 104 6.31 7.01 23.28
CA LEU A 104 5.88 8.13 22.44
C LEU A 104 7.06 8.92 21.88
N GLN A 105 8.06 9.21 22.74
CA GLN A 105 9.28 9.91 22.33
C GLN A 105 10.05 9.10 21.26
N ALA A 106 10.19 7.79 21.43
CA ALA A 106 10.83 6.92 20.46
C ALA A 106 10.10 6.88 19.10
N LEU A 107 8.75 6.96 19.11
CA LEU A 107 7.96 7.09 17.89
C LEU A 107 8.20 8.42 17.19
N TYR A 108 8.25 9.52 17.94
CA TYR A 108 8.56 10.85 17.41
C TYR A 108 9.94 10.89 16.74
N GLU A 109 10.97 10.42 17.43
CA GLU A 109 12.34 10.37 16.90
C GLU A 109 12.43 9.52 15.63
N ARG A 110 11.71 8.39 15.60
CA ARG A 110 11.63 7.53 14.42
C ARG A 110 10.93 8.21 13.24
N GLY A 111 9.94 9.04 13.52
CA GLY A 111 9.23 9.80 12.50
C GLY A 111 10.05 10.96 11.91
N MET A 112 11.06 11.42 12.64
CA MET A 112 11.97 12.49 12.20
C MET A 112 13.19 11.97 11.43
N ALA A 113 13.50 10.68 11.52
CA ALA A 113 14.65 10.03 10.87
C ALA A 113 14.35 9.58 9.44
#